data_f284c603b7aa91776d74d8f873657bbd
#
_entry.id   f284c603b7aa91776d74d8f873657bbd
#
_cell.length_a   1.000
_cell.length_b   1.000
_cell.length_c   1.000
_cell.angle_alpha   90.00
_cell.angle_beta   90.00
_cell.angle_gamma   90.00
#
_symmetry.space_group_name_H-M   'P 1'
#
loop_
_entity.id
_entity.type
_entity.pdbx_description
1 polymer ?
#
loop_
_entity_poly.entity_id
_entity_poly.type
_entity_poly.pdbx_seq_one_letter_code
_entity_poly.pdbx_strand_id
1 'polypeptide(L)'
;MLASPDQQISLTDPDSRSMATSGRGSGVVGYNVQVAVDTEHHLIVTHEVTNDGSDRAQLANIACQAKEVLGVDELEAVADRGYYSSEEILACDKAGITVTLPKPITSGIEAKGRFGKQDFVYLSDEDV
;
A
#
# COMPACT_ATOMS: atom_id res chain seq x y z
N MET A 1 -12.84 -4.47 26.00
CA MET A 1 -11.81 -3.44 25.73
C MET A 1 -12.47 -2.08 25.75
N LEU A 2 -12.08 -1.19 26.64
CA LEU A 2 -12.63 0.17 26.67
C LEU A 2 -11.96 0.98 25.55
N ALA A 3 -12.77 1.63 24.72
CA ALA A 3 -12.29 2.53 23.69
C ALA A 3 -11.51 3.70 24.31
N SER A 4 -10.46 4.19 23.65
CA SER A 4 -9.82 5.44 24.05
C SER A 4 -10.80 6.61 23.91
N PRO A 5 -10.66 7.71 24.68
CA PRO A 5 -11.64 8.82 24.69
C PRO A 5 -11.89 9.45 23.31
N ASP A 6 -10.92 9.33 22.38
CA ASP A 6 -10.99 9.93 21.03
C ASP A 6 -11.35 8.92 19.94
N GLN A 7 -11.63 7.67 20.30
CA GLN A 7 -11.97 6.63 19.34
C GLN A 7 -13.45 6.74 18.93
N GLN A 8 -13.68 6.97 17.63
CA GLN A 8 -15.01 6.89 17.03
C GLN A 8 -15.42 5.43 16.86
N ILE A 9 -16.58 5.07 17.40
CA ILE A 9 -17.14 3.73 17.32
C ILE A 9 -18.46 3.80 16.55
N SER A 10 -18.63 2.92 15.57
CA SER A 10 -19.91 2.72 14.89
C SER A 10 -20.88 2.01 15.84
N LEU A 11 -22.09 2.53 15.98
CA LEU A 11 -23.12 1.90 16.80
C LEU A 11 -23.80 0.71 16.10
N THR A 12 -23.72 0.65 14.78
CA THR A 12 -24.30 -0.44 13.98
C THR A 12 -23.32 -1.57 13.73
N ASP A 13 -22.03 -1.25 13.63
CA ASP A 13 -20.95 -2.21 13.44
C ASP A 13 -19.72 -1.75 14.24
N PRO A 14 -19.52 -2.25 15.47
CA PRO A 14 -18.43 -1.82 16.35
C PRO A 14 -17.01 -2.19 15.82
N ASP A 15 -16.91 -3.12 14.90
CA ASP A 15 -15.62 -3.55 14.32
C ASP A 15 -15.20 -2.66 13.14
N SER A 16 -16.14 -1.95 12.52
CA SER A 16 -15.82 -0.99 11.46
C SER A 16 -15.05 0.22 12.02
N ARG A 17 -14.25 0.84 11.16
CA ARG A 17 -13.42 2.01 11.52
C ARG A 17 -13.63 3.15 10.53
N SER A 18 -13.36 4.37 11.00
CA SER A 18 -13.32 5.53 10.12
C SER A 18 -12.11 5.42 9.18
N MET A 19 -12.37 5.35 7.89
CA MET A 19 -11.38 5.29 6.83
C MET A 19 -11.22 6.65 6.18
N ALA A 20 -9.97 7.09 5.97
CA ALA A 20 -9.70 8.31 5.21
C ALA A 20 -10.02 8.06 3.73
N THR A 21 -10.78 8.96 3.12
CA THR A 21 -11.01 8.96 1.68
C THR A 21 -10.17 10.04 1.00
N SER A 22 -9.97 9.94 -0.31
CA SER A 22 -9.27 10.95 -1.11
C SER A 22 -9.97 12.32 -1.17
N GLY A 23 -11.21 12.39 -0.70
CA GLY A 23 -11.97 13.65 -0.59
C GLY A 23 -11.60 14.41 0.69
N ARG A 24 -11.43 15.74 0.58
CA ARG A 24 -11.12 16.61 1.72
C ARG A 24 -12.20 16.51 2.80
N GLY A 25 -11.84 15.99 3.97
CA GLY A 25 -12.65 16.05 5.19
C GLY A 25 -13.79 15.04 5.28
N SER A 26 -13.90 14.09 4.37
CA SER A 26 -14.87 13.01 4.47
C SER A 26 -14.19 11.70 4.86
N GLY A 27 -14.55 11.17 6.04
CA GLY A 27 -14.26 9.80 6.42
C GLY A 27 -15.46 8.92 6.09
N VAL A 28 -15.20 7.68 5.66
CA VAL A 28 -16.22 6.65 5.50
C VAL A 28 -16.01 5.62 6.60
N VAL A 29 -17.07 5.26 7.31
CA VAL A 29 -17.02 4.17 8.29
C VAL A 29 -17.18 2.85 7.55
N GLY A 30 -16.20 1.97 7.66
CA GLY A 30 -16.21 0.71 6.92
C GLY A 30 -14.96 -0.12 7.17
N TYR A 31 -14.61 -0.88 6.16
CA TYR A 31 -13.46 -1.77 6.13
C TYR A 31 -12.54 -1.40 4.96
N ASN A 32 -11.28 -1.77 5.09
CA ASN A 32 -10.30 -1.69 4.03
C ASN A 32 -10.18 -3.08 3.39
N VAL A 33 -10.44 -3.17 2.09
CA VAL A 33 -10.34 -4.41 1.33
C VAL A 33 -9.06 -4.40 0.53
N GLN A 34 -8.15 -5.29 0.88
CA GLN A 34 -6.91 -5.53 0.15
C GLN A 34 -7.17 -6.56 -0.96
N VAL A 35 -6.66 -6.31 -2.14
CA VAL A 35 -6.87 -7.19 -3.30
C VAL A 35 -5.55 -7.37 -4.04
N ALA A 36 -5.17 -8.62 -4.29
CA ALA A 36 -4.10 -8.96 -5.22
C ALA A 36 -4.71 -9.40 -6.57
N VAL A 37 -4.24 -8.79 -7.64
CA VAL A 37 -4.77 -8.99 -9.00
C VAL A 37 -3.64 -9.46 -9.90
N ASP A 38 -3.91 -10.49 -10.70
CA ASP A 38 -3.01 -10.93 -11.77
C ASP A 38 -2.89 -9.85 -12.87
N THR A 39 -1.66 -9.55 -13.27
CA THR A 39 -1.37 -8.49 -14.24
C THR A 39 -1.68 -8.87 -15.68
N GLU A 40 -1.72 -10.15 -15.99
CA GLU A 40 -1.98 -10.65 -17.36
C GLU A 40 -3.47 -10.70 -17.68
N HIS A 41 -4.27 -11.27 -16.78
CA HIS A 41 -5.70 -11.48 -17.00
C HIS A 41 -6.60 -10.58 -16.16
N HIS A 42 -6.01 -9.80 -15.26
CA HIS A 42 -6.74 -8.92 -14.32
C HIS A 42 -7.75 -9.64 -13.42
N LEU A 43 -7.44 -10.89 -13.09
CA LEU A 43 -8.25 -11.70 -12.18
C LEU A 43 -7.81 -11.47 -10.72
N ILE A 44 -8.76 -11.46 -9.82
CA ILE A 44 -8.48 -11.40 -8.38
C ILE A 44 -7.90 -12.75 -7.95
N VAL A 45 -6.64 -12.73 -7.50
CA VAL A 45 -5.92 -13.90 -6.97
C VAL A 45 -6.32 -14.16 -5.54
N THR A 46 -6.31 -13.13 -4.71
CA THR A 46 -6.74 -13.20 -3.31
C THR A 46 -7.20 -11.83 -2.82
N HIS A 47 -7.92 -11.83 -1.72
CA HIS A 47 -8.38 -10.61 -1.06
C HIS A 47 -8.34 -10.79 0.46
N GLU A 48 -8.24 -9.69 1.17
CA GLU A 48 -8.35 -9.64 2.62
C GLU A 48 -9.15 -8.43 3.06
N VAL A 49 -9.97 -8.59 4.07
CA VAL A 49 -10.74 -7.51 4.68
C VAL A 49 -10.13 -7.17 6.03
N THR A 50 -9.73 -5.94 6.20
CA THR A 50 -9.19 -5.43 7.47
C THR A 50 -9.92 -4.17 7.91
N ASN A 51 -9.91 -3.88 9.20
CA ASN A 51 -10.37 -2.62 9.75
C ASN A 51 -9.24 -1.61 9.99
N ASP A 52 -8.04 -1.89 9.50
CA ASP A 52 -6.93 -0.94 9.48
C ASP A 52 -7.10 0.03 8.31
N GLY A 53 -7.14 1.32 8.60
CA GLY A 53 -7.26 2.38 7.58
C GLY A 53 -5.96 2.69 6.84
N SER A 54 -4.86 2.00 7.16
CA SER A 54 -3.54 2.19 6.55
C SER A 54 -3.11 0.95 5.76
N ASP A 55 -2.65 1.16 4.53
CA ASP A 55 -2.11 0.08 3.69
C ASP A 55 -0.67 -0.30 4.02
N ARG A 56 0.01 0.50 4.85
CA ARG A 56 1.46 0.35 5.12
C ARG A 56 1.87 -1.00 5.69
N ALA A 57 1.01 -1.64 6.48
CA ALA A 57 1.29 -2.93 7.11
C ALA A 57 0.57 -4.10 6.41
N GLN A 58 0.09 -3.91 5.19
CA GLN A 58 -0.73 -4.90 4.48
C GLN A 58 0.03 -5.63 3.37
N LEU A 59 1.15 -5.07 2.89
CA LEU A 59 1.85 -5.55 1.69
C LEU A 59 2.32 -7.00 1.82
N ALA A 60 3.07 -7.31 2.87
CA ALA A 60 3.65 -8.65 3.04
C ALA A 60 2.57 -9.71 3.20
N ASN A 61 1.52 -9.42 3.95
CA ASN A 61 0.42 -10.34 4.18
C ASN A 61 -0.29 -10.71 2.87
N ILE A 62 -0.77 -9.72 2.10
CA ILE A 62 -1.49 -9.97 0.86
C ILE A 62 -0.61 -10.59 -0.22
N ALA A 63 0.68 -10.20 -0.30
CA ALA A 63 1.62 -10.75 -1.24
C ALA A 63 1.98 -12.22 -0.93
N CYS A 64 2.15 -12.57 0.34
CA CYS A 64 2.37 -13.97 0.75
C CYS A 64 1.15 -14.84 0.46
N GLN A 65 -0.06 -14.35 0.72
CA GLN A 65 -1.28 -15.06 0.37
C GLN A 65 -1.39 -15.28 -1.15
N ALA A 66 -1.09 -14.26 -1.96
CA ALA A 66 -1.10 -14.38 -3.41
C ALA A 66 -0.09 -15.43 -3.90
N LYS A 67 1.12 -15.43 -3.35
CA LYS A 67 2.16 -16.42 -3.65
C LYS A 67 1.70 -17.85 -3.33
N GLU A 68 1.05 -18.04 -2.18
CA GLU A 68 0.52 -19.34 -1.77
C GLU A 68 -0.60 -19.82 -2.70
N VAL A 69 -1.55 -18.94 -3.04
CA VAL A 69 -2.66 -19.27 -3.95
C VAL A 69 -2.16 -19.63 -5.34
N LEU A 70 -1.15 -18.93 -5.84
CA LEU A 70 -0.54 -19.19 -7.14
C LEU A 70 0.37 -20.44 -7.14
N GLY A 71 0.83 -20.88 -5.96
CA GLY A 71 1.70 -22.03 -5.82
C GLY A 71 3.06 -21.86 -6.47
N VAL A 72 3.61 -20.63 -6.46
CA VAL A 72 4.90 -20.29 -7.06
C VAL A 72 5.99 -20.11 -6.01
N ASP A 73 7.23 -20.40 -6.36
CA ASP A 73 8.38 -20.25 -5.45
C ASP A 73 8.88 -18.80 -5.39
N GLU A 74 8.73 -18.06 -6.47
CA GLU A 74 9.07 -16.65 -6.58
C GLU A 74 7.88 -15.86 -7.13
N LEU A 75 7.69 -14.64 -6.66
CA LEU A 75 6.62 -13.75 -7.08
C LEU A 75 7.16 -12.33 -7.29
N GLU A 76 6.77 -11.71 -8.39
CA GLU A 76 6.92 -10.28 -8.60
C GLU A 76 5.61 -9.57 -8.29
N ALA A 77 5.67 -8.56 -7.42
CA ALA A 77 4.51 -7.79 -7.01
C ALA A 77 4.72 -6.29 -7.27
N VAL A 78 3.70 -5.63 -7.77
CA VAL A 78 3.67 -4.18 -7.95
C VAL A 78 2.62 -3.60 -7.02
N ALA A 79 2.98 -2.58 -6.27
CA ALA A 79 2.08 -1.91 -5.36
C ALA A 79 2.20 -0.39 -5.48
N ASP A 80 1.21 0.33 -5.00
CA ASP A 80 1.26 1.77 -4.99
C ASP A 80 2.05 2.34 -3.80
N ARG A 81 2.21 3.67 -3.78
CA ARG A 81 2.95 4.39 -2.73
C ARG A 81 2.38 4.19 -1.33
N GLY A 82 1.08 3.93 -1.20
CA GLY A 82 0.40 3.75 0.08
C GLY A 82 0.93 2.55 0.88
N TYR A 83 1.43 1.55 0.18
CA TYR A 83 2.02 0.34 0.76
C TYR A 83 3.48 0.48 1.18
N TYR A 84 4.11 1.63 0.95
CA TYR A 84 5.54 1.77 1.22
C TYR A 84 5.86 1.65 2.71
N SER A 85 6.51 0.56 3.07
CA SER A 85 7.11 0.29 4.38
C SER A 85 8.38 -0.52 4.20
N SER A 86 9.50 -0.05 4.74
CA SER A 86 10.78 -0.77 4.63
C SER A 86 10.73 -2.14 5.29
N GLU A 87 9.96 -2.28 6.36
CA GLU A 87 9.79 -3.54 7.10
C GLU A 87 8.99 -4.56 6.25
N GLU A 88 7.92 -4.12 5.62
CA GLU A 88 7.08 -4.94 4.75
C GLU A 88 7.83 -5.38 3.48
N ILE A 89 8.61 -4.47 2.88
CA ILE A 89 9.44 -4.77 1.71
C ILE A 89 10.49 -5.84 2.08
N LEU A 90 11.14 -5.71 3.24
CA LEU A 90 12.09 -6.69 3.73
C LEU A 90 11.42 -8.05 4.03
N ALA A 91 10.20 -8.05 4.55
CA ALA A 91 9.45 -9.28 4.79
C ALA A 91 9.10 -9.99 3.48
N CYS A 92 8.72 -9.24 2.45
CA CYS A 92 8.49 -9.77 1.09
C CYS A 92 9.75 -10.36 0.49
N ASP A 93 10.89 -9.67 0.58
CA ASP A 93 12.18 -10.15 0.07
C ASP A 93 12.58 -11.48 0.71
N LYS A 94 12.46 -11.59 2.03
CA LYS A 94 12.70 -12.84 2.78
C LYS A 94 11.76 -13.98 2.38
N ALA A 95 10.57 -13.65 1.92
CA ALA A 95 9.58 -14.63 1.44
C ALA A 95 9.74 -14.99 -0.05
N GLY A 96 10.77 -14.49 -0.73
CA GLY A 96 10.97 -14.70 -2.17
C GLY A 96 9.99 -13.91 -3.05
N ILE A 97 9.60 -12.70 -2.58
CA ILE A 97 8.71 -11.81 -3.30
C ILE A 97 9.47 -10.53 -3.63
N THR A 98 9.69 -10.28 -4.91
CA THR A 98 10.28 -9.03 -5.41
C THR A 98 9.20 -7.97 -5.54
N VAL A 99 9.32 -6.87 -4.79
CA VAL A 99 8.32 -5.81 -4.78
C VAL A 99 8.81 -4.58 -5.52
N THR A 100 7.99 -4.07 -6.42
CA THR A 100 8.18 -2.80 -7.10
C THR A 100 7.12 -1.81 -6.65
N LEU A 101 7.52 -0.72 -5.99
CA LEU A 101 6.62 0.36 -5.57
C LEU A 101 7.35 1.70 -5.49
N PRO A 102 6.65 2.81 -5.73
CA PRO A 102 7.27 4.14 -5.68
C PRO A 102 7.57 4.55 -4.23
N LYS A 103 8.77 5.07 -4.02
CA LYS A 103 9.14 5.66 -2.72
C LYS A 103 8.35 6.95 -2.48
N PRO A 104 7.83 7.18 -1.27
CA PRO A 104 7.24 8.46 -0.91
C PRO A 104 8.23 9.60 -1.08
N ILE A 105 7.77 10.72 -1.63
CA ILE A 105 8.55 11.95 -1.66
C ILE A 105 8.57 12.48 -0.22
N THR A 106 9.67 12.29 0.47
CA THR A 106 9.88 12.89 1.79
C THR A 106 10.32 14.33 1.59
N SER A 107 9.62 15.25 2.22
CA SER A 107 9.81 16.73 2.14
C SER A 107 11.18 17.24 2.57
N GLY A 108 12.17 16.41 2.75
CA GLY A 108 13.52 16.78 3.14
C GLY A 108 14.56 16.78 2.02
N ILE A 109 14.19 16.40 0.79
CA ILE A 109 15.15 16.30 -0.32
C ILE A 109 15.56 17.70 -0.82
N GLU A 110 14.59 18.60 -0.98
CA GLU A 110 14.82 20.00 -1.39
C GLU A 110 15.54 20.80 -0.28
N ALA A 111 15.14 20.59 0.99
CA ALA A 111 15.78 21.22 2.13
C ALA A 111 17.26 20.80 2.33
N LYS A 112 17.67 19.67 1.74
CA LYS A 112 19.05 19.16 1.75
C LYS A 112 19.84 19.50 0.50
N GLY A 113 19.32 20.37 -0.38
CA GLY A 113 19.99 20.79 -1.62
C GLY A 113 20.18 19.66 -2.63
N ARG A 114 19.32 18.64 -2.61
CA ARG A 114 19.31 17.54 -3.58
C ARG A 114 18.24 17.75 -4.62
N PHE A 115 18.50 17.33 -5.84
CA PHE A 115 17.54 17.41 -6.95
C PHE A 115 16.32 16.54 -6.70
N GLY A 116 15.12 17.09 -6.89
CA GLY A 116 13.85 16.38 -6.92
C GLY A 116 13.47 16.00 -8.35
N LYS A 117 12.36 15.25 -8.49
CA LYS A 117 11.85 14.82 -9.81
C LYS A 117 11.56 16.00 -10.75
N GLN A 118 11.11 17.13 -10.21
CA GLN A 118 10.80 18.36 -10.94
C GLN A 118 12.03 19.06 -11.50
N ASP A 119 13.22 18.74 -11.01
CA ASP A 119 14.48 19.35 -11.46
C ASP A 119 15.04 18.68 -12.73
N PHE A 120 14.42 17.58 -13.16
CA PHE A 120 14.80 16.85 -14.36
C PHE A 120 13.82 17.13 -15.48
N VAL A 121 14.34 17.55 -16.62
CA VAL A 121 13.57 17.77 -17.86
C VAL A 121 13.98 16.69 -18.86
N TYR A 122 12.97 15.98 -19.38
CA TYR A 122 13.22 15.03 -20.46
C TYR A 122 13.40 15.80 -21.79
N LEU A 123 14.53 15.63 -22.42
CA LEU A 123 14.83 16.19 -23.74
C LEU A 123 14.59 15.11 -24.79
N SER A 124 13.42 15.16 -25.44
CA SER A 124 13.01 14.16 -26.44
C SER A 124 13.92 14.06 -27.64
N ASP A 125 14.59 15.17 -28.02
CA ASP A 125 15.45 15.25 -29.20
C ASP A 125 16.82 14.61 -28.97
N GLU A 126 17.22 14.45 -27.72
CA GLU A 126 18.50 13.83 -27.32
C GLU A 126 18.31 12.46 -26.66
N ASP A 127 17.07 12.04 -26.39
CA ASP A 127 16.69 10.82 -25.68
C ASP A 127 17.42 10.63 -24.34
N VAL A 128 17.56 11.71 -23.59
CA VAL A 128 18.25 11.79 -22.30
C VAL A 128 17.35 12.31 -21.18
#